data_8d53b56a6e146af8bad7492ed22a052c
#
_entry.id   8d53b56a6e146af8bad7492ed22a052c
#
_cell.length_a   1.000
_cell.length_b   1.000
_cell.length_c   1.000
_cell.angle_alpha   90.00
_cell.angle_beta   90.00
_cell.angle_gamma   90.00
#
_symmetry.space_group_name_H-M   'P 1'
#
loop_
_entity.id
_entity.type
_entity.pdbx_description
1 polymer ?
#
loop_
_entity_poly.entity_id
_entity_poly.type
_entity_poly.pdbx_seq_one_letter_code
_entity_poly.pdbx_strand_id
1 'polypeptide(L)'
;MEDFIRFAISEGFSSYGISSHAPLPFSTAWTMEWDRMDDYLSEFARLKEKYADKIELAIGLEIDYLNEESHPAIPRFQELPLDYRIGSVHMLYSPQGKVVDIDTPADIFRQLIDAHFEGDLDYVVHLYYKNLLRMVELGGFDILGHADKMHYNASCYRPGLLDEPWYDALVRDYFAEIARHGYIVEINTKSYHDLGTFYPNERYFPLLRELGIRVQVNSDAHYPERINNSRAEALATLKKVGFDT
;
A
#
# COMPACT_ATOMS: atom_id res chain seq x y z
N MET A 1 -8.35 -10.91 -13.72
CA MET A 1 -9.22 -9.72 -13.53
C MET A 1 -10.70 -10.10 -13.40
N GLU A 2 -11.31 -10.80 -14.36
CA GLU A 2 -12.76 -11.08 -14.38
C GLU A 2 -13.27 -11.85 -13.15
N ASP A 3 -12.51 -12.80 -12.61
CA ASP A 3 -12.91 -13.58 -11.43
C ASP A 3 -13.05 -12.71 -10.18
N PHE A 4 -12.23 -11.68 -10.02
CA PHE A 4 -12.36 -10.67 -8.94
C PHE A 4 -13.67 -9.90 -9.06
N ILE A 5 -14.03 -9.47 -10.28
CA ILE A 5 -15.28 -8.73 -10.53
C ILE A 5 -16.49 -9.63 -10.22
N ARG A 6 -16.47 -10.87 -10.68
CA ARG A 6 -17.55 -11.84 -10.43
C ARG A 6 -17.73 -12.12 -8.94
N PHE A 7 -16.62 -12.24 -8.23
CA PHE A 7 -16.65 -12.45 -6.79
C PHE A 7 -17.15 -11.19 -6.06
N ALA A 8 -16.70 -9.99 -6.45
CA ALA A 8 -17.21 -8.74 -5.88
C ALA A 8 -18.74 -8.60 -6.05
N ILE A 9 -19.27 -8.96 -7.22
CA ILE A 9 -20.71 -8.98 -7.46
C ILE A 9 -21.41 -9.99 -6.52
N SER A 10 -20.83 -11.19 -6.34
CA SER A 10 -21.42 -12.22 -5.46
C SER A 10 -21.41 -11.84 -3.99
N GLU A 11 -20.44 -11.01 -3.56
CA GLU A 11 -20.34 -10.44 -2.21
C GLU A 11 -21.20 -9.18 -2.02
N GLY A 12 -21.93 -8.74 -3.07
CA GLY A 12 -22.83 -7.59 -2.99
C GLY A 12 -22.15 -6.23 -3.06
N PHE A 13 -20.94 -6.13 -3.58
CA PHE A 13 -20.29 -4.85 -3.82
C PHE A 13 -21.01 -4.07 -4.91
N SER A 14 -21.29 -2.79 -4.66
CA SER A 14 -21.84 -1.86 -5.65
C SER A 14 -20.77 -1.22 -6.53
N SER A 15 -19.51 -1.15 -6.02
CA SER A 15 -18.36 -0.65 -6.74
C SER A 15 -17.11 -1.46 -6.38
N TYR A 16 -16.18 -1.61 -7.32
CA TYR A 16 -14.91 -2.33 -7.10
C TYR A 16 -13.78 -1.71 -7.92
N GLY A 17 -12.65 -1.43 -7.26
CA GLY A 17 -11.43 -0.95 -7.88
C GLY A 17 -10.44 -2.09 -8.08
N ILE A 18 -9.77 -2.10 -9.23
CA ILE A 18 -8.68 -3.03 -9.55
C ILE A 18 -7.40 -2.24 -9.75
N SER A 19 -6.36 -2.56 -8.98
CA SER A 19 -5.03 -1.96 -9.09
C SER A 19 -3.97 -3.07 -9.08
N SER A 20 -3.30 -3.26 -10.21
CA SER A 20 -2.14 -4.15 -10.29
C SER A 20 -0.88 -3.41 -9.90
N HIS A 21 0.16 -4.15 -9.46
CA HIS A 21 1.49 -3.57 -9.27
C HIS A 21 2.04 -3.04 -10.59
N ALA A 22 2.43 -1.78 -10.58
CA ALA A 22 2.96 -1.08 -11.74
C ALA A 22 4.33 -1.62 -12.17
N PRO A 23 4.73 -1.41 -13.43
CA PRO A 23 6.06 -1.77 -13.89
C PRO A 23 7.17 -1.04 -13.13
N LEU A 24 8.23 -1.77 -12.81
CA LEU A 24 9.48 -1.25 -12.28
C LEU A 24 10.55 -1.11 -13.39
N PRO A 25 11.68 -0.41 -13.14
CA PRO A 25 12.79 -0.33 -14.10
C PRO A 25 13.52 -1.67 -14.35
N PHE A 26 13.15 -2.70 -13.64
CA PHE A 26 13.66 -4.07 -13.73
C PHE A 26 12.53 -5.06 -13.53
N SER A 27 12.68 -6.27 -14.08
CA SER A 27 11.66 -7.32 -13.96
C SER A 27 11.64 -7.94 -12.57
N THR A 28 10.44 -8.21 -12.08
CA THR A 28 10.18 -8.97 -10.84
C THR A 28 9.14 -10.05 -11.11
N ALA A 29 8.94 -10.97 -10.17
CA ALA A 29 7.92 -12.01 -10.31
C ALA A 29 6.48 -11.51 -10.03
N TRP A 30 6.31 -10.29 -9.51
CA TRP A 30 5.04 -9.79 -9.01
C TRP A 30 4.58 -8.46 -9.63
N THR A 31 5.44 -7.73 -10.34
CA THR A 31 5.04 -6.52 -11.07
C THR A 31 4.65 -6.83 -12.51
N MET A 32 3.74 -6.03 -13.04
CA MET A 32 3.41 -6.07 -14.46
C MET A 32 4.56 -5.51 -15.31
N GLU A 33 4.80 -6.09 -16.48
CA GLU A 33 5.73 -5.52 -17.46
C GLU A 33 5.05 -4.44 -18.29
N TRP A 34 5.82 -3.46 -18.79
CA TRP A 34 5.28 -2.34 -19.58
C TRP A 34 4.57 -2.79 -20.87
N ASP A 35 5.00 -3.85 -21.48
CA ASP A 35 4.40 -4.41 -22.72
C ASP A 35 3.01 -5.05 -22.47
N ARG A 36 2.63 -5.27 -21.19
CA ARG A 36 1.32 -5.78 -20.81
C ARG A 36 0.32 -4.67 -20.45
N MET A 37 0.75 -3.39 -20.47
CA MET A 37 -0.10 -2.28 -20.06
C MET A 37 -1.33 -2.13 -20.96
N ASP A 38 -1.16 -2.20 -22.28
CA ASP A 38 -2.26 -2.09 -23.23
C ASP A 38 -3.27 -3.25 -23.07
N ASP A 39 -2.79 -4.46 -22.82
CA ASP A 39 -3.63 -5.62 -22.51
C ASP A 39 -4.44 -5.40 -21.22
N TYR A 40 -3.79 -4.86 -20.18
CA TYR A 40 -4.43 -4.57 -18.90
C TYR A 40 -5.57 -3.55 -19.05
N LEU A 41 -5.32 -2.44 -19.76
CA LEU A 41 -6.30 -1.38 -19.99
C LEU A 41 -7.45 -1.87 -20.89
N SER A 42 -7.12 -2.61 -21.95
CA SER A 42 -8.12 -3.11 -22.90
C SER A 42 -9.03 -4.17 -22.27
N GLU A 43 -8.48 -5.08 -21.47
CA GLU A 43 -9.28 -6.07 -20.75
C GLU A 43 -10.18 -5.42 -19.71
N PHE A 44 -9.70 -4.39 -19.00
CA PHE A 44 -10.54 -3.66 -18.06
C PHE A 44 -11.70 -2.96 -18.79
N ALA A 45 -11.44 -2.27 -19.90
CA ALA A 45 -12.48 -1.59 -20.67
C ALA A 45 -13.57 -2.57 -21.14
N ARG A 46 -13.16 -3.73 -21.64
CA ARG A 46 -14.09 -4.82 -22.03
C ARG A 46 -14.94 -5.29 -20.85
N LEU A 47 -14.33 -5.46 -19.67
CA LEU A 47 -15.03 -5.92 -18.47
C LEU A 47 -15.94 -4.84 -17.87
N LYS A 48 -15.53 -3.57 -17.91
CA LYS A 48 -16.33 -2.42 -17.48
C LYS A 48 -17.64 -2.33 -18.29
N GLU A 49 -17.57 -2.52 -19.60
CA GLU A 49 -18.75 -2.58 -20.46
C GLU A 49 -19.62 -3.83 -20.14
N LYS A 50 -18.99 -5.00 -20.01
CA LYS A 50 -19.70 -6.27 -19.75
C LYS A 50 -20.49 -6.28 -18.46
N TYR A 51 -20.03 -5.59 -17.42
CA TYR A 51 -20.63 -5.61 -16.08
C TYR A 51 -21.27 -4.25 -15.68
N ALA A 52 -21.45 -3.31 -16.64
CA ALA A 52 -21.92 -1.96 -16.39
C ALA A 52 -23.28 -1.89 -15.67
N ASP A 53 -24.15 -2.88 -15.88
CA ASP A 53 -25.47 -3.00 -15.24
C ASP A 53 -25.45 -3.64 -13.84
N LYS A 54 -24.29 -4.12 -13.38
CA LYS A 54 -24.14 -4.92 -12.14
C LYS A 54 -23.25 -4.29 -11.09
N ILE A 55 -22.19 -3.62 -11.49
CA ILE A 55 -21.20 -3.06 -10.58
C ILE A 55 -20.45 -1.89 -11.25
N GLU A 56 -20.18 -0.85 -10.48
CA GLU A 56 -19.30 0.23 -10.92
C GLU A 56 -17.84 -0.22 -10.79
N LEU A 57 -17.07 -0.10 -11.88
CA LEU A 57 -15.67 -0.51 -11.91
C LEU A 57 -14.73 0.67 -12.09
N ALA A 58 -13.65 0.68 -11.32
CA ALA A 58 -12.54 1.63 -11.44
C ALA A 58 -11.22 0.91 -11.67
N ILE A 59 -10.35 1.50 -12.50
CA ILE A 59 -9.01 0.98 -12.79
C ILE A 59 -7.94 1.87 -12.16
N GLY A 60 -6.98 1.23 -11.50
CA GLY A 60 -5.82 1.89 -10.93
C GLY A 60 -4.53 1.12 -11.17
N LEU A 61 -3.47 1.64 -10.61
CA LEU A 61 -2.19 0.96 -10.45
C LEU A 61 -1.67 1.23 -9.04
N GLU A 62 -1.00 0.25 -8.45
CA GLU A 62 -0.16 0.45 -7.28
C GLU A 62 1.27 0.70 -7.77
N ILE A 63 1.77 1.92 -7.53
CA ILE A 63 3.01 2.43 -8.10
C ILE A 63 4.01 2.66 -6.99
N ASP A 64 5.15 1.97 -7.08
CA ASP A 64 6.23 2.11 -6.12
C ASP A 64 7.00 3.41 -6.27
N TYR A 65 7.35 4.01 -5.14
CA TYR A 65 8.50 4.90 -5.07
C TYR A 65 9.75 4.07 -4.87
N LEU A 66 10.63 4.12 -5.83
CA LEU A 66 11.94 3.47 -5.77
C LEU A 66 13.06 4.50 -5.61
N ASN A 67 13.01 5.59 -6.37
CA ASN A 67 13.94 6.72 -6.37
C ASN A 67 13.36 7.91 -7.16
N GLU A 68 14.16 8.97 -7.38
CA GLU A 68 13.75 10.18 -8.12
C GLU A 68 13.43 9.96 -9.62
N GLU A 69 13.74 8.80 -10.18
CA GLU A 69 13.48 8.44 -11.58
C GLU A 69 12.33 7.43 -11.72
N SER A 70 11.90 6.80 -10.62
CA SER A 70 10.85 5.79 -10.57
C SER A 70 9.94 6.02 -9.36
N HIS A 71 8.82 6.69 -9.59
CA HIS A 71 7.84 7.09 -8.57
C HIS A 71 6.49 7.42 -9.23
N PRO A 72 5.38 7.54 -8.45
CA PRO A 72 4.05 7.76 -9.01
C PRO A 72 3.92 9.00 -9.91
N ALA A 73 4.63 10.09 -9.63
CA ALA A 73 4.47 11.36 -10.36
C ALA A 73 5.20 11.42 -11.71
N ILE A 74 5.91 10.38 -12.16
CA ILE A 74 6.56 10.44 -13.48
C ILE A 74 5.52 10.51 -14.62
N PRO A 75 5.78 11.26 -15.71
CA PRO A 75 4.83 11.48 -16.79
C PRO A 75 4.23 10.18 -17.34
N ARG A 76 5.05 9.15 -17.47
CA ARG A 76 4.62 7.87 -18.03
C ARG A 76 3.46 7.22 -17.25
N PHE A 77 3.37 7.38 -15.92
CA PHE A 77 2.23 6.92 -15.15
C PHE A 77 1.07 7.91 -15.16
N GLN A 78 1.39 9.21 -15.20
CA GLN A 78 0.36 10.26 -15.17
C GLN A 78 -0.46 10.33 -16.45
N GLU A 79 0.13 9.95 -17.59
CA GLU A 79 -0.53 9.93 -18.91
C GLU A 79 -1.44 8.71 -19.12
N LEU A 80 -1.37 7.68 -18.25
CA LEU A 80 -2.25 6.52 -18.32
C LEU A 80 -3.70 6.90 -17.96
N PRO A 81 -4.71 6.35 -18.69
CA PRO A 81 -6.12 6.61 -18.43
C PRO A 81 -6.63 5.81 -17.20
N LEU A 82 -6.09 6.10 -16.02
CA LEU A 82 -6.44 5.48 -14.77
C LEU A 82 -7.46 6.32 -13.99
N ASP A 83 -8.40 5.66 -13.33
CA ASP A 83 -9.37 6.30 -12.44
C ASP A 83 -8.72 6.72 -11.12
N TYR A 84 -7.69 5.98 -10.63
CA TYR A 84 -6.94 6.28 -9.41
C TYR A 84 -5.53 5.68 -9.43
N ARG A 85 -4.67 6.15 -8.52
CA ARG A 85 -3.30 5.66 -8.33
C ARG A 85 -3.05 5.44 -6.84
N ILE A 86 -2.42 4.31 -6.49
CA ILE A 86 -1.95 4.00 -5.15
C ILE A 86 -0.43 4.20 -5.15
N GLY A 87 0.10 4.95 -4.19
CA GLY A 87 1.53 5.10 -3.98
C GLY A 87 2.02 4.21 -2.85
N SER A 88 3.09 3.44 -3.08
CA SER A 88 3.63 2.47 -2.14
C SER A 88 5.16 2.45 -2.10
N VAL A 89 5.73 1.84 -1.07
CA VAL A 89 7.18 1.57 -0.96
C VAL A 89 7.36 0.12 -0.53
N HIS A 90 7.81 -0.72 -1.46
CA HIS A 90 8.11 -2.14 -1.19
C HIS A 90 9.61 -2.42 -1.16
N MET A 91 10.43 -1.52 -1.68
CA MET A 91 11.86 -1.75 -1.86
C MET A 91 12.69 -0.56 -1.36
N LEU A 92 13.87 -0.86 -0.86
CA LEU A 92 14.86 0.13 -0.45
C LEU A 92 16.19 -0.11 -1.15
N TYR A 93 16.95 0.96 -1.41
CA TYR A 93 18.34 0.83 -1.80
C TYR A 93 19.24 0.66 -0.58
N SER A 94 20.04 -0.39 -0.57
CA SER A 94 21.10 -0.54 0.43
C SER A 94 22.18 0.54 0.24
N PRO A 95 23.06 0.78 1.24
CA PRO A 95 24.20 1.70 1.10
C PRO A 95 25.13 1.36 -0.08
N GLN A 96 25.13 0.09 -0.53
CA GLN A 96 25.92 -0.38 -1.68
C GLN A 96 25.16 -0.27 -3.01
N GLY A 97 23.96 0.33 -3.00
CA GLY A 97 23.14 0.53 -4.20
C GLY A 97 22.36 -0.71 -4.66
N LYS A 98 22.25 -1.75 -3.84
CA LYS A 98 21.42 -2.92 -4.15
C LYS A 98 19.95 -2.64 -3.77
N VAL A 99 19.04 -2.97 -4.65
CA VAL A 99 17.59 -2.95 -4.35
C VAL A 99 17.26 -4.15 -3.45
N VAL A 100 16.59 -3.88 -2.34
CA VAL A 100 16.21 -4.86 -1.32
C VAL A 100 14.70 -4.78 -1.11
N ASP A 101 14.00 -5.88 -1.35
CA ASP A 101 12.59 -6.03 -1.07
C ASP A 101 12.37 -6.16 0.44
N ILE A 102 11.56 -5.28 1.01
CA ILE A 102 11.24 -5.25 2.45
C ILE A 102 9.85 -5.83 2.75
N ASP A 103 9.07 -6.14 1.69
CA ASP A 103 7.75 -6.79 1.81
C ASP A 103 7.88 -8.32 1.67
N THR A 104 8.69 -8.91 2.51
CA THR A 104 8.99 -10.34 2.54
C THR A 104 8.55 -10.97 3.85
N PRO A 105 8.47 -12.30 3.97
CA PRO A 105 8.30 -12.96 5.26
C PRO A 105 9.35 -12.51 6.28
N ALA A 106 8.97 -12.44 7.56
CA ALA A 106 9.79 -11.85 8.62
C ALA A 106 11.19 -12.49 8.79
N ASP A 107 11.32 -13.78 8.52
CA ASP A 107 12.61 -14.48 8.54
C ASP A 107 13.51 -14.09 7.36
N ILE A 108 12.92 -13.89 6.18
CA ILE A 108 13.62 -13.38 5.00
C ILE A 108 13.99 -11.91 5.19
N PHE A 109 13.05 -11.09 5.70
CA PHE A 109 13.33 -9.69 6.04
C PHE A 109 14.56 -9.58 6.94
N ARG A 110 14.64 -10.38 8.01
CA ARG A 110 15.81 -10.41 8.91
C ARG A 110 17.11 -10.69 8.16
N GLN A 111 17.12 -11.74 7.32
CA GLN A 111 18.30 -12.10 6.54
C GLN A 111 18.73 -10.97 5.58
N LEU A 112 17.77 -10.29 4.96
CA LEU A 112 18.04 -9.18 4.05
C LEU A 112 18.59 -7.95 4.78
N ILE A 113 18.07 -7.62 5.97
CA ILE A 113 18.59 -6.52 6.79
C ILE A 113 20.02 -6.82 7.26
N ASP A 114 20.26 -8.04 7.75
CA ASP A 114 21.61 -8.45 8.20
C ASP A 114 22.61 -8.43 7.03
N ALA A 115 22.22 -8.90 5.85
CA ALA A 115 23.12 -9.02 4.70
C ALA A 115 23.39 -7.69 3.96
N HIS A 116 22.42 -6.76 3.94
CA HIS A 116 22.50 -5.59 3.08
C HIS A 116 22.50 -4.25 3.82
N PHE A 117 22.21 -4.26 5.12
CA PHE A 117 22.20 -3.08 5.98
C PHE A 117 22.99 -3.29 7.29
N GLU A 118 23.86 -4.30 7.33
CA GLU A 118 24.73 -4.61 8.49
C GLU A 118 23.94 -4.83 9.80
N GLY A 119 22.67 -5.25 9.70
CA GLY A 119 21.76 -5.41 10.83
C GLY A 119 21.25 -4.10 11.44
N ASP A 120 21.51 -2.95 10.82
CA ASP A 120 21.06 -1.65 11.31
C ASP A 120 19.58 -1.40 10.98
N LEU A 121 18.69 -1.94 11.82
CA LEU A 121 17.25 -1.78 11.67
C LEU A 121 16.82 -0.31 11.78
N ASP A 122 17.48 0.49 12.63
CA ASP A 122 17.12 1.90 12.83
C ASP A 122 17.35 2.69 11.55
N TYR A 123 18.49 2.47 10.89
CA TYR A 123 18.76 3.05 9.58
C TYR A 123 17.69 2.63 8.55
N VAL A 124 17.33 1.36 8.50
CA VAL A 124 16.32 0.84 7.57
C VAL A 124 14.95 1.46 7.81
N VAL A 125 14.51 1.57 9.06
CA VAL A 125 13.25 2.24 9.42
C VAL A 125 13.26 3.71 9.00
N HIS A 126 14.30 4.46 9.31
CA HIS A 126 14.41 5.85 8.91
C HIS A 126 14.44 6.02 7.38
N LEU A 127 15.13 5.13 6.66
CA LEU A 127 15.19 5.15 5.20
C LEU A 127 13.80 4.88 4.59
N TYR A 128 13.05 3.93 5.14
CA TYR A 128 11.69 3.62 4.71
C TYR A 128 10.76 4.83 4.83
N TYR A 129 10.70 5.45 6.01
CA TYR A 129 9.87 6.63 6.22
C TYR A 129 10.35 7.85 5.43
N LYS A 130 11.65 8.00 5.23
CA LYS A 130 12.21 9.01 4.33
C LYS A 130 11.71 8.84 2.89
N ASN A 131 11.70 7.60 2.39
CA ASN A 131 11.22 7.31 1.03
C ASN A 131 9.71 7.54 0.91
N LEU A 132 8.93 7.15 1.92
CA LEU A 132 7.49 7.43 1.97
C LEU A 132 7.22 8.94 1.96
N LEU A 133 7.91 9.72 2.79
CA LEU A 133 7.79 11.19 2.81
C LEU A 133 8.18 11.80 1.47
N ARG A 134 9.25 11.30 0.85
CA ARG A 134 9.66 11.78 -0.46
C ARG A 134 8.62 11.49 -1.54
N MET A 135 8.00 10.33 -1.51
CA MET A 135 6.88 10.00 -2.38
C MET A 135 5.68 10.94 -2.16
N VAL A 136 5.35 11.22 -0.90
CA VAL A 136 4.28 12.17 -0.52
C VAL A 136 4.56 13.57 -1.06
N GLU A 137 5.79 14.07 -0.97
CA GLU A 137 6.21 15.37 -1.53
C GLU A 137 6.09 15.43 -3.05
N LEU A 138 6.52 14.38 -3.73
CA LEU A 138 6.45 14.30 -5.21
C LEU A 138 5.02 14.15 -5.72
N GLY A 139 4.16 13.47 -4.97
CA GLY A 139 2.76 13.27 -5.31
C GLY A 139 2.53 12.30 -6.47
N GLY A 140 1.48 12.57 -7.24
CA GLY A 140 1.11 11.76 -8.43
C GLY A 140 0.31 10.50 -8.09
N PHE A 141 -0.25 10.41 -6.89
CA PHE A 141 -1.15 9.34 -6.45
C PHE A 141 -2.32 9.91 -5.64
N ASP A 142 -3.36 9.11 -5.46
CA ASP A 142 -4.60 9.47 -4.76
C ASP A 142 -4.66 8.84 -3.38
N ILE A 143 -4.17 7.60 -3.27
CA ILE A 143 -4.24 6.76 -2.09
C ILE A 143 -2.82 6.35 -1.69
N LEU A 144 -2.48 6.55 -0.42
CA LEU A 144 -1.25 6.03 0.16
C LEU A 144 -1.48 4.59 0.59
N GLY A 145 -0.84 3.64 -0.10
CA GLY A 145 -0.94 2.22 0.16
C GLY A 145 -0.24 1.83 1.47
N HIS A 146 -0.82 0.89 2.22
CA HIS A 146 -0.28 0.27 3.46
C HIS A 146 0.81 1.09 4.18
N ALA A 147 0.44 2.27 4.63
CA ALA A 147 1.27 3.42 5.01
C ALA A 147 2.41 3.18 6.03
N ASP A 148 2.41 2.07 6.76
CA ASP A 148 3.48 1.67 7.68
C ASP A 148 3.80 0.16 7.58
N LYS A 149 3.70 -0.41 6.39
CA LYS A 149 3.83 -1.85 6.16
C LYS A 149 5.05 -2.49 6.84
N MET A 150 6.13 -1.75 6.99
CA MET A 150 7.34 -2.23 7.65
C MET A 150 7.14 -2.59 9.14
N HIS A 151 6.13 -2.02 9.82
CA HIS A 151 6.03 -2.15 11.30
C HIS A 151 6.00 -3.60 11.77
N TYR A 152 5.32 -4.50 11.07
CA TYR A 152 5.23 -5.91 11.46
C TYR A 152 6.60 -6.59 11.38
N ASN A 153 7.28 -6.50 10.24
CA ASN A 153 8.59 -7.12 10.04
C ASN A 153 9.65 -6.53 10.99
N ALA A 154 9.63 -5.22 11.16
CA ALA A 154 10.52 -4.52 12.09
C ALA A 154 10.29 -4.96 13.54
N SER A 155 9.02 -5.16 13.96
CA SER A 155 8.68 -5.69 15.30
C SER A 155 9.10 -7.14 15.47
N CYS A 156 9.04 -7.96 14.43
CA CYS A 156 9.57 -9.33 14.45
C CYS A 156 11.10 -9.36 14.53
N TYR A 157 11.76 -8.39 13.92
CA TYR A 157 13.23 -8.24 14.00
C TYR A 157 13.65 -7.79 15.40
N ARG A 158 12.99 -6.74 15.95
CA ARG A 158 13.25 -6.18 17.28
C ARG A 158 11.94 -6.02 18.06
N PRO A 159 11.58 -6.99 18.91
CA PRO A 159 10.41 -6.87 19.79
C PRO A 159 10.47 -5.61 20.65
N GLY A 160 9.34 -4.90 20.74
CA GLY A 160 9.24 -3.65 21.51
C GLY A 160 9.58 -2.38 20.72
N LEU A 161 10.00 -2.49 19.46
CA LEU A 161 10.33 -1.33 18.61
C LEU A 161 9.21 -0.28 18.56
N LEU A 162 7.96 -0.72 18.44
CA LEU A 162 6.82 0.20 18.31
C LEU A 162 6.56 1.03 19.58
N ASP A 163 7.14 0.63 20.71
CA ASP A 163 7.01 1.33 21.99
C ASP A 163 8.22 2.23 22.28
N GLU A 164 9.21 2.24 21.37
CA GLU A 164 10.34 3.16 21.47
C GLU A 164 9.91 4.60 21.14
N PRO A 165 10.24 5.60 21.98
CA PRO A 165 9.78 6.97 21.77
C PRO A 165 10.19 7.58 20.43
N TRP A 166 11.34 7.24 19.89
CA TRP A 166 11.80 7.74 18.59
C TRP A 166 10.97 7.19 17.44
N TYR A 167 10.55 5.90 17.54
CA TYR A 167 9.73 5.27 16.50
C TYR A 167 8.33 5.90 16.48
N ASP A 168 7.69 6.04 17.64
CA ASP A 168 6.37 6.69 17.74
C ASP A 168 6.43 8.14 17.23
N ALA A 169 7.47 8.91 17.58
CA ALA A 169 7.67 10.26 17.08
C ALA A 169 7.80 10.30 15.55
N LEU A 170 8.62 9.42 14.97
CA LEU A 170 8.82 9.31 13.53
C LEU A 170 7.49 9.03 12.79
N VAL A 171 6.70 8.08 13.27
CA VAL A 171 5.41 7.73 12.66
C VAL A 171 4.39 8.86 12.80
N ARG A 172 4.35 9.57 13.95
CA ARG A 172 3.48 10.73 14.15
C ARG A 172 3.83 11.89 13.22
N ASP A 173 5.12 12.20 13.07
CA ASP A 173 5.58 13.24 12.15
C ASP A 173 5.24 12.89 10.70
N TYR A 174 5.37 11.62 10.34
CA TYR A 174 4.98 11.10 9.03
C TYR A 174 3.48 11.30 8.76
N PHE A 175 2.58 10.90 9.67
CA PHE A 175 1.15 11.12 9.47
C PHE A 175 0.76 12.61 9.50
N ALA A 176 1.45 13.43 10.30
CA ALA A 176 1.23 14.87 10.28
C ALA A 176 1.58 15.48 8.90
N GLU A 177 2.62 14.99 8.24
CA GLU A 177 2.96 15.42 6.89
C GLU A 177 1.92 14.96 5.86
N ILE A 178 1.46 13.71 5.92
CA ILE A 178 0.37 13.20 5.07
C ILE A 178 -0.89 14.06 5.19
N ALA A 179 -1.26 14.44 6.42
CA ALA A 179 -2.42 15.29 6.66
C ALA A 179 -2.34 16.64 5.95
N ARG A 180 -1.14 17.24 5.86
CA ARG A 180 -0.92 18.52 5.14
C ARG A 180 -1.14 18.40 3.63
N HIS A 181 -0.85 17.23 3.05
CA HIS A 181 -1.03 16.96 1.63
C HIS A 181 -2.45 16.49 1.27
N GLY A 182 -3.25 16.05 2.24
CA GLY A 182 -4.66 15.67 2.04
C GLY A 182 -4.87 14.35 1.31
N TYR A 183 -3.88 13.45 1.27
CA TYR A 183 -4.03 12.13 0.70
C TYR A 183 -5.01 11.25 1.48
N ILE A 184 -5.59 10.27 0.80
CA ILE A 184 -6.33 9.19 1.43
C ILE A 184 -5.32 8.15 1.92
N VAL A 185 -5.44 7.73 3.18
CA VAL A 185 -4.64 6.62 3.72
C VAL A 185 -5.43 5.32 3.59
N GLU A 186 -4.82 4.35 2.97
CA GLU A 186 -5.37 3.00 2.93
C GLU A 186 -5.35 2.36 4.32
N ILE A 187 -6.46 1.76 4.72
CA ILE A 187 -6.49 0.77 5.79
C ILE A 187 -6.47 -0.61 5.12
N ASN A 188 -5.27 -1.15 4.99
CA ASN A 188 -5.03 -2.42 4.32
C ASN A 188 -5.34 -3.60 5.23
N THR A 189 -6.20 -4.50 4.78
CA THR A 189 -6.69 -5.63 5.58
C THR A 189 -6.04 -6.97 5.23
N LYS A 190 -5.16 -7.01 4.23
CA LYS A 190 -4.54 -8.24 3.69
C LYS A 190 -3.96 -9.14 4.77
N SER A 191 -3.25 -8.55 5.72
CA SER A 191 -2.48 -9.29 6.73
C SER A 191 -3.26 -9.56 8.02
N TYR A 192 -4.43 -8.97 8.24
CA TYR A 192 -5.11 -9.05 9.52
C TYR A 192 -5.54 -10.48 9.86
N HIS A 193 -6.06 -11.24 8.90
CA HIS A 193 -6.47 -12.62 9.14
C HIS A 193 -5.29 -13.52 9.59
N ASP A 194 -4.14 -13.33 9.00
CA ASP A 194 -2.98 -14.23 9.20
C ASP A 194 -2.03 -13.71 10.29
N LEU A 195 -1.90 -12.38 10.45
CA LEU A 195 -0.92 -11.73 11.33
C LEU A 195 -1.55 -10.91 12.47
N GLY A 196 -2.87 -10.69 12.44
CA GLY A 196 -3.59 -9.93 13.46
C GLY A 196 -3.30 -8.44 13.45
N THR A 197 -2.86 -7.87 12.31
CA THR A 197 -2.54 -6.45 12.20
C THR A 197 -3.00 -5.86 10.87
N PHE A 198 -3.42 -4.59 10.90
CA PHE A 198 -3.68 -3.77 9.72
C PHE A 198 -2.43 -2.98 9.32
N TYR A 199 -2.45 -2.41 8.11
CA TYR A 199 -1.52 -1.36 7.69
C TYR A 199 -2.31 -0.09 7.34
N PRO A 200 -2.06 1.05 8.02
CA PRO A 200 -1.17 1.18 9.18
C PRO A 200 -1.66 0.41 10.41
N ASN A 201 -0.74 0.23 11.37
CA ASN A 201 -1.06 -0.40 12.65
C ASN A 201 -2.21 0.34 13.33
N GLU A 202 -3.21 -0.39 13.85
CA GLU A 202 -4.43 0.16 14.44
C GLU A 202 -4.17 1.09 15.65
N ARG A 203 -3.01 1.02 16.28
CA ARG A 203 -2.60 1.96 17.33
C ARG A 203 -2.60 3.42 16.87
N TYR A 204 -2.42 3.66 15.55
CA TYR A 204 -2.41 4.97 14.94
C TYR A 204 -3.77 5.43 14.39
N PHE A 205 -4.81 4.62 14.43
CA PHE A 205 -6.14 5.03 13.96
C PHE A 205 -6.69 6.26 14.71
N PRO A 206 -6.51 6.37 16.07
CA PRO A 206 -6.89 7.60 16.77
C PRO A 206 -6.16 8.84 16.23
N LEU A 207 -4.87 8.73 15.91
CA LEU A 207 -4.06 9.81 15.34
C LEU A 207 -4.56 10.20 13.93
N LEU A 208 -4.85 9.23 13.07
CA LEU A 208 -5.42 9.52 11.75
C LEU A 208 -6.73 10.32 11.87
N ARG A 209 -7.58 9.93 12.84
CA ARG A 209 -8.85 10.63 13.11
C ARG A 209 -8.62 12.06 13.63
N GLU A 210 -7.69 12.24 14.58
CA GLU A 210 -7.31 13.52 15.15
C GLU A 210 -6.79 14.50 14.09
N LEU A 211 -5.94 14.00 13.17
CA LEU A 211 -5.37 14.76 12.06
C LEU A 211 -6.36 15.01 10.91
N GLY A 212 -7.58 14.46 10.98
CA GLY A 212 -8.59 14.61 9.93
C GLY A 212 -8.23 13.90 8.62
N ILE A 213 -7.38 12.88 8.68
CA ILE A 213 -6.97 12.09 7.50
C ILE A 213 -8.16 11.26 7.03
N ARG A 214 -8.46 11.34 5.74
CA ARG A 214 -9.43 10.46 5.10
C ARG A 214 -8.85 9.07 4.97
N VAL A 215 -9.66 8.03 5.26
CA VAL A 215 -9.22 6.65 5.16
C VAL A 215 -10.10 5.87 4.17
N GLN A 216 -9.52 4.84 3.55
CA GLN A 216 -10.23 3.90 2.68
C GLN A 216 -9.82 2.47 3.05
N VAL A 217 -10.81 1.61 3.31
CA VAL A 217 -10.54 0.21 3.63
C VAL A 217 -10.41 -0.60 2.35
N ASN A 218 -9.22 -1.15 2.12
CA ASN A 218 -8.90 -1.99 0.97
C ASN A 218 -8.37 -3.36 1.42
N SER A 219 -8.60 -4.36 0.59
CA SER A 219 -8.20 -5.74 0.89
C SER A 219 -6.80 -6.11 0.40
N ASP A 220 -6.25 -5.39 -0.57
CA ASP A 220 -5.00 -5.77 -1.26
C ASP A 220 -5.02 -7.26 -1.66
N ALA A 221 -6.16 -7.70 -2.22
CA ALA A 221 -6.44 -9.09 -2.47
C ALA A 221 -5.71 -9.60 -3.71
N HIS A 222 -4.94 -10.67 -3.55
CA HIS A 222 -4.25 -11.39 -4.62
C HIS A 222 -5.04 -12.60 -5.12
N TYR A 223 -6.16 -12.90 -4.47
CA TYR A 223 -7.09 -13.97 -4.83
C TYR A 223 -8.54 -13.45 -4.72
N PRO A 224 -9.43 -13.82 -5.65
CA PRO A 224 -10.82 -13.32 -5.66
C PRO A 224 -11.55 -13.52 -4.32
N GLU A 225 -11.39 -14.68 -3.69
CA GLU A 225 -12.04 -15.04 -2.43
C GLU A 225 -11.57 -14.22 -1.21
N ARG A 226 -10.53 -13.39 -1.38
CA ARG A 226 -9.98 -12.55 -0.31
C ARG A 226 -10.37 -11.08 -0.40
N ILE A 227 -11.17 -10.66 -1.38
CA ILE A 227 -11.50 -9.23 -1.57
C ILE A 227 -12.28 -8.62 -0.40
N ASN A 228 -12.95 -9.43 0.41
CA ASN A 228 -13.72 -8.98 1.58
C ASN A 228 -13.05 -9.38 2.91
N ASN A 229 -11.80 -9.86 2.85
CA ASN A 229 -11.08 -10.36 4.02
C ASN A 229 -10.89 -9.26 5.07
N SER A 230 -11.32 -9.54 6.31
CA SER A 230 -11.16 -8.65 7.49
C SER A 230 -11.68 -7.21 7.32
N ARG A 231 -12.52 -6.97 6.29
CA ARG A 231 -13.14 -5.66 6.06
C ARG A 231 -14.05 -5.25 7.22
N ALA A 232 -14.85 -6.18 7.74
CA ALA A 232 -15.75 -5.91 8.85
C ALA A 232 -15.01 -5.54 10.13
N GLU A 233 -13.90 -6.21 10.42
CA GLU A 233 -13.01 -5.93 11.55
C GLU A 233 -12.37 -4.55 11.43
N ALA A 234 -11.90 -4.17 10.24
CA ALA A 234 -11.35 -2.85 9.98
C ALA A 234 -12.38 -1.74 10.21
N LEU A 235 -13.59 -1.89 9.62
CA LEU A 235 -14.68 -0.93 9.81
C LEU A 235 -15.10 -0.82 11.28
N ALA A 236 -15.20 -1.95 11.99
CA ALA A 236 -15.53 -1.97 13.41
C ALA A 236 -14.45 -1.26 14.25
N THR A 237 -13.17 -1.43 13.89
CA THR A 237 -12.06 -0.78 14.59
C THR A 237 -12.04 0.72 14.33
N LEU A 238 -12.23 1.15 13.08
CA LEU A 238 -12.36 2.55 12.71
C LEU A 238 -13.53 3.24 13.43
N LYS A 239 -14.68 2.57 13.48
CA LYS A 239 -15.86 3.09 14.19
C LYS A 239 -15.62 3.31 15.69
N LYS A 240 -14.86 2.41 16.35
CA LYS A 240 -14.51 2.55 17.79
C LYS A 240 -13.71 3.83 18.07
N VAL A 241 -12.93 4.31 17.10
CA VAL A 241 -12.12 5.55 17.24
C VAL A 241 -12.79 6.77 16.61
N GLY A 242 -14.05 6.64 16.15
CA GLY A 242 -14.89 7.77 15.73
C GLY A 242 -14.84 8.12 14.25
N PHE A 243 -14.42 7.19 13.38
CA PHE A 243 -14.65 7.36 11.95
C PHE A 243 -16.12 7.02 11.61
N ASP A 244 -16.71 7.81 10.70
CA ASP A 244 -17.99 7.51 10.09
C ASP A 244 -17.76 6.45 8.99
N THR A 245 -18.21 5.21 9.23
CA THR A 245 -17.94 4.04 8.35
C THR A 245 -19.26 3.39 7.90
#